data_a3fa6498b9b85b43b5dbb268da7fbcb1
#
_entry.id   a3fa6498b9b85b43b5dbb268da7fbcb1
#
_cell.length_a   1.000
_cell.length_b   1.000
_cell.length_c   1.000
_cell.angle_alpha   90.00
_cell.angle_beta   90.00
_cell.angle_gamma   90.00
#
_symmetry.space_group_name_H-M   'P 1'
#
loop_
_entity.id
_entity.type
_entity.pdbx_description
1 polymer ?
#
loop_
_entity_poly.entity_id
_entity_poly.type
_entity_poly.pdbx_seq_one_letter_code
_entity_poly.pdbx_strand_id
1 'polypeptide(L)'
;MKELKFYNKDRGGKSRQCGSMMIKNQTDTSADLYFYGDIASETWQSDYYEEDMAPGDVKEFLDELTGTEKINIHINSGGGSVFGGIAIYNMLKRNDAYKTVYIDGLAASIASVIAMAGDEVIIPKNAAMMIHKPMTSYFWTSKNADELRKDAEALDSCQELIMNTYMTKAKATREEIEEKVNDETWLTGEEAAELFDLTVEKENNAVAYAGSAMFFSYKNMPEQVEKKAIKEDQKNDGKLSKERIKEIFNEAITEFAQREKEKAEILQSLDQYGERK
;
A
#
# COMPACT_ATOMS: atom_id res chain seq x y z
N MET A 1 -7.75 -14.01 19.24
CA MET A 1 -7.54 -12.92 18.30
C MET A 1 -6.06 -12.56 18.35
N LYS A 2 -5.37 -12.68 17.24
CA LYS A 2 -3.97 -12.26 17.08
C LYS A 2 -3.94 -11.08 16.09
N GLU A 3 -3.18 -10.06 16.38
CA GLU A 3 -3.08 -8.86 15.56
C GLU A 3 -1.61 -8.52 15.30
N LEU A 4 -1.33 -8.19 14.06
CA LEU A 4 -0.07 -7.72 13.55
C LEU A 4 -0.29 -6.31 13.01
N LYS A 5 0.33 -5.30 13.62
CA LYS A 5 0.10 -3.89 13.30
C LYS A 5 1.13 -3.39 12.31
N PHE A 6 0.68 -2.63 11.33
CA PHE A 6 1.54 -1.91 10.39
C PHE A 6 1.67 -0.47 10.80
N TYR A 7 2.90 0.04 10.76
CA TYR A 7 3.21 1.41 11.10
C TYR A 7 3.86 2.13 9.93
N ASN A 8 3.64 3.43 9.85
CA ASN A 8 4.32 4.32 8.92
C ASN A 8 4.62 5.63 9.63
N LYS A 9 5.62 6.38 9.18
CA LYS A 9 5.91 7.70 9.72
C LYS A 9 5.00 8.75 9.10
N ASP A 10 4.41 9.58 9.94
CA ASP A 10 3.76 10.80 9.47
C ASP A 10 4.81 11.83 9.00
N ARG A 11 4.32 12.92 8.41
CA ARG A 11 5.18 14.00 7.91
C ARG A 11 6.06 14.67 8.97
N GLY A 12 5.77 14.46 10.25
CA GLY A 12 6.55 14.92 11.39
C GLY A 12 7.53 13.88 11.92
N GLY A 13 7.67 12.72 11.23
CA GLY A 13 8.57 11.62 11.64
C GLY A 13 8.05 10.78 12.81
N LYS A 14 6.81 10.99 13.26
CA LYS A 14 6.19 10.21 14.33
C LYS A 14 5.59 8.94 13.77
N SER A 15 5.90 7.79 14.38
CA SER A 15 5.31 6.50 14.03
C SER A 15 3.80 6.51 14.31
N ARG A 16 3.00 6.09 13.31
CA ARG A 16 1.55 5.94 13.41
C ARG A 16 1.12 4.63 12.81
N GLN A 17 0.20 3.94 13.47
CA GLN A 17 -0.41 2.75 12.91
C GLN A 17 -1.16 3.13 11.62
N CYS A 18 -0.77 2.52 10.48
CA CYS A 18 -1.36 2.74 9.17
C CYS A 18 -2.24 1.56 8.72
N GLY A 19 -2.06 0.39 9.33
CA GLY A 19 -2.87 -0.79 9.01
C GLY A 19 -2.64 -1.91 10.01
N SER A 20 -3.29 -3.03 9.76
CA SER A 20 -3.07 -4.27 10.53
C SER A 20 -3.52 -5.52 9.75
N MET A 21 -2.93 -6.66 10.12
CA MET A 21 -3.45 -7.99 9.86
C MET A 21 -3.99 -8.58 11.15
N MET A 22 -5.16 -9.22 11.09
CA MET A 22 -5.77 -9.82 12.27
C MET A 22 -6.28 -11.23 11.95
N ILE A 23 -5.98 -12.21 12.83
CA ILE A 23 -6.63 -13.50 12.81
C ILE A 23 -7.71 -13.51 13.90
N LYS A 24 -8.94 -13.79 13.48
CA LYS A 24 -10.11 -13.91 14.35
C LYS A 24 -10.82 -15.24 14.09
N ASN A 25 -11.73 -15.59 15.00
CA ASN A 25 -12.63 -16.75 14.86
C ASN A 25 -11.93 -18.04 14.43
N GLN A 26 -10.64 -18.21 14.83
CA GLN A 26 -9.87 -19.38 14.49
C GLN A 26 -10.40 -20.62 15.22
N THR A 27 -10.65 -21.66 14.44
CA THR A 27 -11.02 -23.01 14.86
C THR A 27 -10.06 -24.01 14.23
N ASP A 28 -10.25 -25.31 14.49
CA ASP A 28 -9.44 -26.36 13.85
C ASP A 28 -9.63 -26.42 12.32
N THR A 29 -10.76 -25.91 11.80
CA THR A 29 -11.12 -26.02 10.37
C THR A 29 -11.25 -24.68 9.65
N SER A 30 -11.36 -23.57 10.36
CA SER A 30 -11.58 -22.23 9.74
C SER A 30 -10.93 -21.11 10.50
N ALA A 31 -10.61 -20.02 9.80
CA ALA A 31 -10.14 -18.78 10.37
C ALA A 31 -10.56 -17.60 9.51
N ASP A 32 -10.72 -16.42 10.14
CA ASP A 32 -10.92 -15.15 9.46
C ASP A 32 -9.63 -14.33 9.55
N LEU A 33 -9.12 -13.91 8.38
CA LEU A 33 -7.91 -13.10 8.23
C LEU A 33 -8.31 -11.72 7.68
N TYR A 34 -7.97 -10.66 8.39
CA TYR A 34 -8.29 -9.28 8.02
C TYR A 34 -7.04 -8.52 7.58
N PHE A 35 -7.11 -7.84 6.44
CA PHE A 35 -6.13 -6.87 5.94
C PHE A 35 -6.77 -5.49 5.92
N TYR A 36 -6.55 -4.70 6.95
CA TYR A 36 -7.15 -3.38 7.09
C TYR A 36 -6.07 -2.30 7.20
N GLY A 37 -6.19 -1.26 6.36
CA GLY A 37 -5.23 -0.17 6.28
C GLY A 37 -4.10 -0.42 5.28
N ASP A 38 -3.03 0.38 5.36
CA ASP A 38 -1.92 0.34 4.40
C ASP A 38 -1.03 -0.88 4.62
N ILE A 39 -0.47 -1.40 3.52
CA ILE A 39 0.45 -2.55 3.50
C ILE A 39 1.87 -2.01 3.56
N ALA A 40 2.55 -2.25 4.69
CA ALA A 40 3.93 -1.81 4.87
C ALA A 40 4.92 -2.63 4.03
N SER A 41 6.06 -2.02 3.74
CA SER A 41 7.18 -2.63 3.03
C SER A 41 8.44 -2.56 3.87
N GLU A 42 9.20 -3.60 3.83
CA GLU A 42 10.66 -3.65 3.95
C GLU A 42 11.27 -3.93 5.32
N THR A 43 12.12 -4.96 5.28
CA THR A 43 12.97 -5.46 6.36
C THR A 43 13.96 -4.41 6.88
N TRP A 44 14.43 -3.48 6.04
CA TRP A 44 15.38 -2.44 6.46
C TRP A 44 14.73 -1.32 7.27
N GLN A 45 13.42 -1.11 7.11
CA GLN A 45 12.66 -0.19 7.96
C GLN A 45 12.44 -0.78 9.34
N SER A 46 12.21 -2.09 9.44
CA SER A 46 12.05 -2.78 10.74
C SER A 46 13.34 -2.79 11.57
N ASP A 47 14.52 -2.88 10.91
CA ASP A 47 15.82 -2.83 11.60
C ASP A 47 16.14 -1.44 12.22
N TYR A 48 15.49 -0.38 11.70
CA TYR A 48 15.65 0.98 12.23
C TYR A 48 14.56 1.40 13.21
N TYR A 49 13.41 0.72 13.17
CA TYR A 49 12.23 1.06 13.97
C TYR A 49 11.60 -0.24 14.47
N GLU A 50 11.58 -0.45 15.79
CA GLU A 50 10.98 -1.64 16.45
C GLU A 50 9.50 -1.88 16.09
N GLU A 51 8.86 -0.94 15.39
CA GLU A 51 7.44 -0.94 15.04
C GLU A 51 7.18 -1.26 13.56
N ASP A 52 8.23 -1.37 12.72
CA ASP A 52 8.08 -1.67 11.29
C ASP A 52 8.10 -3.18 11.04
N MET A 53 7.30 -3.64 10.09
CA MET A 53 7.08 -5.06 9.87
C MET A 53 7.88 -5.59 8.70
N ALA A 54 8.64 -6.65 8.96
CA ALA A 54 9.37 -7.40 7.94
C ALA A 54 8.48 -8.45 7.25
N PRO A 55 8.75 -8.85 6.00
CA PRO A 55 8.12 -10.03 5.37
C PRO A 55 8.22 -11.30 6.21
N GLY A 56 9.25 -11.43 7.06
CA GLY A 56 9.40 -12.52 8.01
C GLY A 56 8.28 -12.58 9.05
N ASP A 57 7.89 -11.43 9.60
CA ASP A 57 6.82 -11.32 10.60
C ASP A 57 5.46 -11.68 9.98
N VAL A 58 5.23 -11.26 8.73
CA VAL A 58 4.04 -11.65 7.97
C VAL A 58 4.00 -13.15 7.75
N LYS A 59 5.15 -13.74 7.41
CA LYS A 59 5.25 -15.19 7.24
C LYS A 59 4.92 -15.92 8.53
N GLU A 60 5.56 -15.56 9.65
CA GLU A 60 5.32 -16.17 10.96
C GLU A 60 3.84 -16.05 11.38
N PHE A 61 3.24 -14.89 11.11
CA PHE A 61 1.83 -14.66 11.36
C PHE A 61 0.92 -15.55 10.53
N LEU A 62 1.21 -15.73 9.23
CA LEU A 62 0.44 -16.58 8.32
C LEU A 62 0.69 -18.07 8.56
N ASP A 63 1.87 -18.46 9.08
CA ASP A 63 2.17 -19.86 9.45
C ASP A 63 1.21 -20.38 10.53
N GLU A 64 0.59 -19.52 11.33
CA GLU A 64 -0.45 -19.90 12.30
C GLU A 64 -1.75 -20.38 11.66
N LEU A 65 -1.96 -20.09 10.38
CA LEU A 65 -3.08 -20.64 9.61
C LEU A 65 -2.77 -22.00 8.99
N THR A 66 -1.59 -22.56 9.28
CA THR A 66 -1.20 -23.89 8.77
C THR A 66 -2.11 -24.96 9.34
N GLY A 67 -2.67 -25.79 8.47
CA GLY A 67 -3.61 -26.85 8.84
C GLY A 67 -5.08 -26.41 8.91
N THR A 68 -5.38 -25.13 8.74
CA THR A 68 -6.74 -24.62 8.57
C THR A 68 -7.28 -25.05 7.20
N GLU A 69 -8.52 -25.55 7.13
CA GLU A 69 -9.13 -26.00 5.87
C GLU A 69 -9.71 -24.83 5.06
N LYS A 70 -10.22 -23.79 5.74
CA LYS A 70 -10.86 -22.60 5.14
C LYS A 70 -10.36 -21.32 5.77
N ILE A 71 -10.04 -20.34 4.94
CA ILE A 71 -9.66 -19.00 5.37
C ILE A 71 -10.57 -18.00 4.68
N ASN A 72 -11.30 -17.20 5.47
CA ASN A 72 -12.01 -16.03 5.00
C ASN A 72 -11.06 -14.84 5.09
N ILE A 73 -10.79 -14.18 3.98
CA ILE A 73 -9.85 -13.06 3.91
C ILE A 73 -10.64 -11.78 3.67
N HIS A 74 -10.61 -10.87 4.63
CA HIS A 74 -11.29 -9.59 4.58
C HIS A 74 -10.32 -8.48 4.22
N ILE A 75 -10.59 -7.74 3.15
CA ILE A 75 -9.73 -6.66 2.65
C ILE A 75 -10.46 -5.33 2.72
N ASN A 76 -9.83 -4.35 3.39
CA ASN A 76 -10.23 -2.95 3.36
C ASN A 76 -8.97 -2.07 3.44
N SER A 77 -8.32 -1.86 2.29
CA SER A 77 -6.95 -1.32 2.20
C SER A 77 -6.78 -0.38 1.02
N GLY A 78 -6.07 0.71 1.26
CA GLY A 78 -5.60 1.64 0.22
C GLY A 78 -4.39 1.14 -0.57
N GLY A 79 -3.82 -0.01 -0.22
CA GLY A 79 -2.62 -0.54 -0.87
C GLY A 79 -1.35 -0.30 -0.07
N GLY A 80 -0.22 -0.10 -0.74
CA GLY A 80 1.09 0.11 -0.12
C GLY A 80 2.24 -0.51 -0.91
N SER A 81 3.12 -1.24 -0.24
CA SER A 81 4.30 -1.83 -0.86
C SER A 81 3.99 -2.92 -1.87
N VAL A 82 4.51 -2.77 -3.08
CA VAL A 82 4.39 -3.78 -4.14
C VAL A 82 5.04 -5.09 -3.70
N PHE A 83 6.29 -5.07 -3.23
CA PHE A 83 7.01 -6.30 -2.85
C PHE A 83 6.40 -6.96 -1.61
N GLY A 84 5.96 -6.17 -0.62
CA GLY A 84 5.23 -6.68 0.54
C GLY A 84 3.95 -7.40 0.14
N GLY A 85 3.16 -6.79 -0.73
CA GLY A 85 1.90 -7.38 -1.20
C GLY A 85 2.08 -8.60 -2.09
N ILE A 86 3.08 -8.62 -2.97
CA ILE A 86 3.42 -9.81 -3.77
C ILE A 86 3.89 -10.96 -2.87
N ALA A 87 4.67 -10.66 -1.81
CA ALA A 87 5.08 -11.68 -0.84
C ALA A 87 3.85 -12.28 -0.12
N ILE A 88 2.93 -11.43 0.35
CA ILE A 88 1.67 -11.85 0.99
C ILE A 88 0.84 -12.70 0.01
N TYR A 89 0.64 -12.23 -1.22
CA TYR A 89 -0.06 -12.99 -2.26
C TYR A 89 0.52 -14.40 -2.43
N ASN A 90 1.85 -14.50 -2.59
CA ASN A 90 2.53 -15.77 -2.78
C ASN A 90 2.46 -16.67 -1.53
N MET A 91 2.50 -16.11 -0.32
CA MET A 91 2.32 -16.87 0.92
C MET A 91 0.90 -17.45 1.02
N LEU A 92 -0.12 -16.64 0.71
CA LEU A 92 -1.50 -17.08 0.66
C LEU A 92 -1.72 -18.16 -0.41
N LYS A 93 -1.13 -18.01 -1.60
CA LYS A 93 -1.24 -19.01 -2.68
C LYS A 93 -0.58 -20.34 -2.32
N ARG A 94 0.46 -20.35 -1.49
CA ARG A 94 1.11 -21.58 -1.00
C ARG A 94 0.37 -22.24 0.15
N ASN A 95 -0.55 -21.55 0.81
CA ASN A 95 -1.37 -22.16 1.85
C ASN A 95 -2.45 -23.03 1.21
N ASP A 96 -2.59 -24.30 1.66
CA ASP A 96 -3.50 -25.29 1.07
C ASP A 96 -4.98 -25.07 1.42
N ALA A 97 -5.29 -24.19 2.39
CA ALA A 97 -6.66 -23.85 2.74
C ALA A 97 -7.44 -23.29 1.56
N TYR A 98 -8.73 -23.58 1.48
CA TYR A 98 -9.64 -22.88 0.58
C TYR A 98 -9.84 -21.44 1.05
N LYS A 99 -9.57 -20.47 0.20
CA LYS A 99 -9.58 -19.03 0.51
C LYS A 99 -10.76 -18.33 -0.16
N THR A 100 -11.66 -17.79 0.66
CA THR A 100 -12.69 -16.85 0.20
C THR A 100 -12.26 -15.43 0.58
N VAL A 101 -12.04 -14.59 -0.42
CA VAL A 101 -11.70 -13.17 -0.20
C VAL A 101 -12.95 -12.32 -0.26
N TYR A 102 -13.15 -11.48 0.74
CA TYR A 102 -14.20 -10.49 0.82
C TYR A 102 -13.57 -9.08 0.73
N ILE A 103 -13.98 -8.29 -0.26
CA ILE A 103 -13.61 -6.88 -0.34
C ILE A 103 -14.65 -6.08 0.45
N ASP A 104 -14.36 -5.82 1.73
CA ASP A 104 -15.34 -5.24 2.66
C ASP A 104 -15.70 -3.79 2.30
N GLY A 105 -14.79 -3.03 1.71
CA GLY A 105 -15.05 -1.66 1.28
C GLY A 105 -14.13 -1.19 0.16
N LEU A 106 -12.84 -1.50 0.26
CA LEU A 106 -11.85 -1.07 -0.72
C LEU A 106 -10.71 -2.10 -0.85
N ALA A 107 -10.36 -2.41 -2.08
CA ALA A 107 -9.11 -3.09 -2.43
C ALA A 107 -8.36 -2.25 -3.48
N ALA A 108 -7.50 -1.33 -3.04
CA ALA A 108 -6.78 -0.45 -3.95
C ALA A 108 -5.32 -0.88 -4.13
N SER A 109 -4.77 -0.63 -5.34
CA SER A 109 -3.36 -0.85 -5.66
C SER A 109 -2.94 -2.30 -5.33
N ILE A 110 -1.87 -2.50 -4.56
CA ILE A 110 -1.37 -3.83 -4.22
C ILE A 110 -2.37 -4.67 -3.39
N ALA A 111 -3.34 -4.05 -2.72
CA ALA A 111 -4.41 -4.79 -2.02
C ALA A 111 -5.34 -5.51 -3.02
N SER A 112 -5.56 -4.95 -4.21
CA SER A 112 -6.30 -5.62 -5.27
C SER A 112 -5.55 -6.84 -5.83
N VAL A 113 -4.21 -6.79 -5.84
CA VAL A 113 -3.35 -7.93 -6.21
C VAL A 113 -3.43 -9.04 -5.15
N ILE A 114 -3.41 -8.68 -3.86
CA ILE A 114 -3.59 -9.65 -2.76
C ILE A 114 -4.96 -10.34 -2.87
N ALA A 115 -6.01 -9.61 -3.27
CA ALA A 115 -7.34 -10.19 -3.46
C ALA A 115 -7.34 -11.34 -4.48
N MET A 116 -6.47 -11.32 -5.49
CA MET A 116 -6.35 -12.40 -6.48
C MET A 116 -5.83 -13.73 -5.89
N ALA A 117 -5.37 -13.73 -4.64
CA ALA A 117 -4.95 -14.96 -3.96
C ALA A 117 -6.13 -15.88 -3.58
N GLY A 118 -7.34 -15.35 -3.49
CA GLY A 118 -8.54 -16.12 -3.17
C GLY A 118 -8.86 -17.19 -4.22
N ASP A 119 -9.40 -18.30 -3.77
CA ASP A 119 -10.03 -19.28 -4.66
C ASP A 119 -11.37 -18.71 -5.15
N GLU A 120 -12.11 -18.04 -4.27
CA GLU A 120 -13.26 -17.20 -4.55
C GLU A 120 -13.00 -15.76 -4.08
N VAL A 121 -13.46 -14.76 -4.86
CA VAL A 121 -13.35 -13.34 -4.49
C VAL A 121 -14.73 -12.71 -4.60
N ILE A 122 -15.18 -12.11 -3.50
CA ILE A 122 -16.50 -11.53 -3.35
C ILE A 122 -16.37 -10.02 -3.13
N ILE A 123 -17.08 -9.24 -3.92
CA ILE A 123 -17.10 -7.78 -3.83
C ILE A 123 -18.55 -7.28 -3.77
N PRO A 124 -18.95 -6.53 -2.73
CA PRO A 124 -20.25 -5.87 -2.70
C PRO A 124 -20.37 -4.77 -3.76
N LYS A 125 -21.60 -4.47 -4.23
CA LYS A 125 -21.85 -3.40 -5.21
C LYS A 125 -21.36 -2.03 -4.76
N ASN A 126 -21.37 -1.76 -3.46
CA ASN A 126 -20.95 -0.51 -2.85
C ASN A 126 -19.48 -0.52 -2.36
N ALA A 127 -18.71 -1.56 -2.67
CA ALA A 127 -17.28 -1.61 -2.49
C ALA A 127 -16.56 -1.19 -3.78
N ALA A 128 -15.27 -0.87 -3.67
CA ALA A 128 -14.47 -0.43 -4.78
C ALA A 128 -13.17 -1.25 -4.90
N MET A 129 -12.70 -1.40 -6.14
CA MET A 129 -11.36 -1.86 -6.46
C MET A 129 -10.64 -0.78 -7.24
N MET A 130 -9.34 -0.57 -7.00
CA MET A 130 -8.54 0.35 -7.81
C MET A 130 -7.27 -0.35 -8.28
N ILE A 131 -7.02 -0.20 -9.59
CA ILE A 131 -5.85 -0.77 -10.26
C ILE A 131 -5.06 0.34 -10.94
N HIS A 132 -3.74 0.32 -10.78
CA HIS A 132 -2.85 1.30 -11.37
C HIS A 132 -1.41 0.78 -11.50
N LYS A 133 -0.56 1.54 -12.19
CA LYS A 133 0.88 1.27 -12.31
C LYS A 133 1.58 1.41 -10.96
N PRO A 134 2.61 0.58 -10.71
CA PRO A 134 3.49 0.78 -9.56
C PRO A 134 4.15 2.16 -9.63
N MET A 135 4.30 2.80 -8.48
CA MET A 135 4.91 4.12 -8.36
C MET A 135 6.07 4.09 -7.37
N THR A 136 7.02 4.99 -7.56
CA THR A 136 8.02 5.31 -6.55
C THR A 136 7.99 6.81 -6.25
N SER A 137 8.23 7.17 -4.99
CA SER A 137 8.29 8.56 -4.55
C SER A 137 9.69 8.90 -4.08
N TYR A 138 10.21 10.04 -4.49
CA TYR A 138 11.51 10.54 -4.07
C TYR A 138 11.31 11.75 -3.18
N PHE A 139 11.84 11.66 -1.95
CA PHE A 139 11.89 12.78 -1.02
C PHE A 139 13.35 13.12 -0.75
N TRP A 140 13.75 14.35 -1.03
CA TRP A 140 15.07 14.89 -0.69
C TRP A 140 16.27 14.13 -1.30
N THR A 141 16.09 13.49 -2.45
CA THR A 141 17.17 12.80 -3.16
C THR A 141 17.28 13.31 -4.59
N SER A 142 18.50 13.48 -5.07
CA SER A 142 18.77 13.85 -6.46
C SER A 142 19.19 12.59 -7.22
N LYS A 143 18.61 12.39 -8.40
CA LYS A 143 18.93 11.29 -9.29
C LYS A 143 19.34 11.83 -10.65
N ASN A 144 20.39 11.23 -11.24
CA ASN A 144 20.77 11.50 -12.61
C ASN A 144 19.91 10.69 -13.61
N ALA A 145 20.09 10.94 -14.91
CA ALA A 145 19.29 10.31 -15.95
C ALA A 145 19.42 8.76 -15.97
N ASP A 146 20.60 8.23 -15.66
CA ASP A 146 20.81 6.77 -15.69
C ASP A 146 20.17 6.09 -14.48
N GLU A 147 20.18 6.73 -13.32
CA GLU A 147 19.47 6.27 -12.13
C GLU A 147 17.95 6.29 -12.34
N LEU A 148 17.41 7.35 -12.97
CA LEU A 148 15.97 7.42 -13.29
C LEU A 148 15.55 6.35 -14.30
N ARG A 149 16.40 6.02 -15.29
CA ARG A 149 16.12 4.92 -16.24
C ARG A 149 16.08 3.57 -15.53
N LYS A 150 17.02 3.31 -14.62
CA LYS A 150 17.02 2.06 -13.81
C LYS A 150 15.78 1.94 -12.95
N ASP A 151 15.33 3.05 -12.35
CA ASP A 151 14.10 3.05 -11.57
C ASP A 151 12.87 2.78 -12.46
N ALA A 152 12.83 3.35 -13.67
CA ALA A 152 11.78 3.07 -14.64
C ALA A 152 11.76 1.58 -15.04
N GLU A 153 12.91 0.98 -15.35
CA GLU A 153 13.03 -0.45 -15.66
C GLU A 153 12.56 -1.34 -14.48
N ALA A 154 12.86 -0.93 -13.23
CA ALA A 154 12.42 -1.64 -12.04
C ALA A 154 10.88 -1.54 -11.88
N LEU A 155 10.29 -0.37 -12.14
CA LEU A 155 8.83 -0.18 -12.12
C LEU A 155 8.15 -0.98 -13.22
N ASP A 156 8.69 -1.03 -14.43
CA ASP A 156 8.17 -1.86 -15.52
C ASP A 156 8.20 -3.35 -15.13
N SER A 157 9.28 -3.80 -14.49
CA SER A 157 9.36 -5.18 -13.96
C SER A 157 8.30 -5.46 -12.88
N CYS A 158 8.07 -4.50 -11.98
CA CYS A 158 7.01 -4.60 -10.98
C CYS A 158 5.61 -4.63 -11.65
N GLN A 159 5.39 -3.85 -12.71
CA GLN A 159 4.14 -3.87 -13.46
C GLN A 159 3.88 -5.26 -14.06
N GLU A 160 4.89 -5.90 -14.64
CA GLU A 160 4.77 -7.26 -15.17
C GLU A 160 4.36 -8.27 -14.09
N LEU A 161 4.93 -8.19 -12.88
CA LEU A 161 4.53 -9.06 -11.76
C LEU A 161 3.06 -8.85 -11.38
N ILE A 162 2.62 -7.60 -11.30
CA ILE A 162 1.23 -7.23 -11.01
C ILE A 162 0.30 -7.73 -12.11
N MET A 163 0.64 -7.49 -13.38
CA MET A 163 -0.15 -7.93 -14.53
C MET A 163 -0.28 -9.46 -14.57
N ASN A 164 0.82 -10.20 -14.36
CA ASN A 164 0.78 -11.65 -14.31
C ASN A 164 -0.15 -12.16 -13.19
N THR A 165 -0.21 -11.45 -12.07
CA THR A 165 -1.12 -11.79 -10.97
C THR A 165 -2.57 -11.53 -11.35
N TYR A 166 -2.89 -10.37 -11.95
CA TYR A 166 -4.25 -10.09 -12.43
C TYR A 166 -4.74 -11.10 -13.45
N MET A 167 -3.86 -11.53 -14.35
CA MET A 167 -4.21 -12.53 -15.37
C MET A 167 -4.61 -13.89 -14.79
N THR A 168 -4.28 -14.19 -13.53
CA THR A 168 -4.73 -15.45 -12.89
C THR A 168 -6.24 -15.51 -12.66
N LYS A 169 -6.92 -14.37 -12.67
CA LYS A 169 -8.38 -14.24 -12.48
C LYS A 169 -9.03 -13.35 -13.56
N ALA A 170 -8.34 -13.09 -14.66
CA ALA A 170 -8.86 -12.23 -15.72
C ALA A 170 -10.01 -12.89 -16.49
N LYS A 171 -11.07 -12.13 -16.74
CA LYS A 171 -12.10 -12.38 -17.76
C LYS A 171 -11.83 -11.55 -19.01
N ALA A 172 -11.32 -10.32 -18.82
CA ALA A 172 -10.90 -9.43 -19.89
C ALA A 172 -9.53 -9.83 -20.46
N THR A 173 -9.18 -9.32 -21.62
CA THR A 173 -7.86 -9.51 -22.21
C THR A 173 -6.77 -8.79 -21.40
N ARG A 174 -5.51 -9.19 -21.59
CA ARG A 174 -4.37 -8.53 -20.94
C ARG A 174 -4.30 -7.06 -21.32
N GLU A 175 -4.54 -6.75 -22.58
CA GLU A 175 -4.51 -5.40 -23.15
C GLU A 175 -5.57 -4.49 -22.50
N GLU A 176 -6.80 -5.00 -22.32
CA GLU A 176 -7.88 -4.26 -21.66
C GLU A 176 -7.56 -3.97 -20.18
N ILE A 177 -6.99 -4.94 -19.46
CA ILE A 177 -6.58 -4.75 -18.06
C ILE A 177 -5.40 -3.78 -17.99
N GLU A 178 -4.43 -3.89 -18.91
CA GLU A 178 -3.28 -2.99 -18.95
C GLU A 178 -3.69 -1.54 -19.24
N GLU A 179 -4.66 -1.31 -20.11
CA GLU A 179 -5.23 0.04 -20.34
C GLU A 179 -5.79 0.61 -19.04
N LYS A 180 -6.59 -0.18 -18.29
CA LYS A 180 -7.14 0.24 -17.00
C LYS A 180 -6.08 0.50 -15.94
N VAL A 181 -5.01 -0.31 -15.91
CA VAL A 181 -3.86 -0.11 -15.02
C VAL A 181 -3.10 1.18 -15.40
N ASN A 182 -2.91 1.44 -16.68
CA ASN A 182 -2.26 2.66 -17.17
C ASN A 182 -3.01 3.93 -16.79
N ASP A 183 -4.34 3.87 -16.75
CA ASP A 183 -5.23 5.00 -16.50
C ASP A 183 -5.56 5.22 -15.01
N GLU A 184 -5.02 4.41 -14.10
CA GLU A 184 -5.39 4.45 -12.67
C GLU A 184 -6.92 4.40 -12.53
N THR A 185 -7.48 3.21 -12.72
CA THR A 185 -8.93 3.05 -12.79
C THR A 185 -9.52 2.62 -11.45
N TRP A 186 -10.53 3.37 -11.01
CA TRP A 186 -11.37 3.03 -9.88
C TRP A 186 -12.63 2.32 -10.37
N LEU A 187 -12.83 1.11 -9.90
CA LEU A 187 -13.87 0.19 -10.34
C LEU A 187 -14.88 -0.02 -9.21
N THR A 188 -16.16 0.07 -9.53
CA THR A 188 -17.23 -0.46 -8.69
C THR A 188 -17.17 -1.99 -8.64
N GLY A 189 -17.90 -2.63 -7.71
CA GLY A 189 -17.95 -4.09 -7.67
C GLY A 189 -18.42 -4.73 -8.98
N GLU A 190 -19.36 -4.08 -9.69
CA GLU A 190 -19.87 -4.57 -10.98
C GLU A 190 -18.82 -4.44 -12.08
N GLU A 191 -18.16 -3.27 -12.21
CA GLU A 191 -17.08 -3.05 -13.18
C GLU A 191 -15.86 -3.96 -12.94
N ALA A 192 -15.49 -4.18 -11.67
CA ALA A 192 -14.42 -5.12 -11.33
C ALA A 192 -14.75 -6.57 -11.76
N ALA A 193 -16.02 -6.98 -11.61
CA ALA A 193 -16.47 -8.30 -12.00
C ALA A 193 -16.62 -8.49 -13.53
N GLU A 194 -16.62 -7.40 -14.30
CA GLU A 194 -16.50 -7.46 -15.77
C GLU A 194 -15.06 -7.82 -16.19
N LEU A 195 -14.07 -7.28 -15.48
CA LEU A 195 -12.65 -7.49 -15.79
C LEU A 195 -12.09 -8.79 -15.18
N PHE A 196 -12.57 -9.16 -13.99
CA PHE A 196 -12.02 -10.27 -13.22
C PHE A 196 -13.09 -11.27 -12.80
N ASP A 197 -12.68 -12.50 -12.49
CA ASP A 197 -13.55 -13.54 -11.96
C ASP A 197 -13.86 -13.27 -10.47
N LEU A 198 -14.83 -12.40 -10.26
CA LEU A 198 -15.33 -11.96 -8.95
C LEU A 198 -16.83 -12.22 -8.88
N THR A 199 -17.30 -12.54 -7.67
CA THR A 199 -18.73 -12.64 -7.35
C THR A 199 -19.21 -11.31 -6.76
N VAL A 200 -20.22 -10.69 -7.40
CA VAL A 200 -20.83 -9.46 -6.91
C VAL A 200 -21.92 -9.77 -5.91
N GLU A 201 -21.79 -9.29 -4.67
CA GLU A 201 -22.83 -9.35 -3.65
C GLU A 201 -23.72 -8.11 -3.66
N LYS A 202 -24.89 -8.22 -2.98
CA LYS A 202 -25.73 -7.06 -2.64
C LYS A 202 -24.95 -6.10 -1.75
N GLU A 203 -25.40 -4.84 -1.69
CA GLU A 203 -24.77 -3.81 -0.86
C GLU A 203 -24.56 -4.31 0.58
N ASN A 204 -23.37 -4.03 1.10
CA ASN A 204 -22.97 -4.32 2.47
C ASN A 204 -22.87 -2.98 3.26
N ASN A 205 -22.99 -3.04 4.59
CA ASN A 205 -22.79 -1.87 5.47
C ASN A 205 -21.30 -1.52 5.66
N ALA A 206 -20.40 -2.18 4.95
CA ALA A 206 -18.97 -1.90 5.02
C ALA A 206 -18.67 -0.47 4.51
N VAL A 207 -17.85 0.24 5.27
CA VAL A 207 -17.39 1.59 4.91
C VAL A 207 -15.98 1.44 4.34
N ALA A 208 -15.74 1.99 3.15
CA ALA A 208 -14.40 2.04 2.58
C ALA A 208 -13.43 2.68 3.58
N TYR A 209 -12.24 2.07 3.75
CA TYR A 209 -11.21 2.61 4.61
C TYR A 209 -10.72 3.95 4.05
N ALA A 210 -10.99 5.03 4.78
CA ALA A 210 -10.73 6.39 4.34
C ALA A 210 -9.44 7.00 4.91
N GLY A 211 -8.69 6.24 5.72
CA GLY A 211 -7.50 6.74 6.45
C GLY A 211 -6.16 6.40 5.79
N SER A 212 -6.13 5.89 4.55
CA SER A 212 -4.89 5.51 3.88
C SER A 212 -4.03 6.71 3.50
N ALA A 213 -2.75 6.70 3.87
CA ALA A 213 -1.78 7.68 3.40
C ALA A 213 -1.54 7.58 1.87
N MET A 214 -1.82 6.43 1.27
CA MET A 214 -1.68 6.20 -0.17
C MET A 214 -2.65 7.03 -1.00
N PHE A 215 -3.78 7.45 -0.46
CA PHE A 215 -4.77 8.26 -1.16
C PHE A 215 -4.22 9.59 -1.71
N PHE A 216 -3.25 10.19 -1.02
CA PHE A 216 -2.61 11.42 -1.49
C PHE A 216 -1.70 11.21 -2.71
N SER A 217 -1.41 9.96 -3.07
CA SER A 217 -0.58 9.60 -4.23
C SER A 217 -1.40 9.28 -5.48
N TYR A 218 -2.71 9.07 -5.34
CA TYR A 218 -3.59 8.70 -6.45
C TYR A 218 -4.10 9.94 -7.19
N LYS A 219 -4.17 9.86 -8.53
CA LYS A 219 -4.52 10.98 -9.41
C LYS A 219 -6.01 11.07 -9.70
N ASN A 220 -6.65 9.92 -9.87
CA ASN A 220 -8.04 9.81 -10.34
C ASN A 220 -9.00 9.42 -9.22
N MET A 221 -8.64 9.70 -7.96
CA MET A 221 -9.47 9.33 -6.81
C MET A 221 -10.86 9.98 -6.90
N PRO A 222 -11.95 9.20 -6.75
CA PRO A 222 -13.30 9.73 -6.74
C PRO A 222 -13.49 10.79 -5.63
N GLU A 223 -14.12 11.91 -5.95
CA GLU A 223 -14.30 13.06 -5.04
C GLU A 223 -14.96 12.67 -3.69
N GLN A 224 -15.81 11.67 -3.70
CA GLN A 224 -16.47 11.15 -2.48
C GLN A 224 -15.49 10.44 -1.53
N VAL A 225 -14.50 9.73 -2.07
CA VAL A 225 -13.44 9.06 -1.31
C VAL A 225 -12.46 10.11 -0.79
N GLU A 226 -12.07 11.06 -1.63
CA GLU A 226 -11.21 12.20 -1.28
C GLU A 226 -11.76 13.01 -0.11
N LYS A 227 -13.04 13.37 -0.17
CA LYS A 227 -13.71 14.12 0.92
C LYS A 227 -13.77 13.35 2.24
N LYS A 228 -13.89 12.02 2.20
CA LYS A 228 -13.85 11.19 3.42
C LYS A 228 -12.43 11.10 3.96
N ALA A 229 -11.43 10.85 3.10
CA ALA A 229 -10.01 10.79 3.48
C ALA A 229 -9.56 12.08 4.19
N ILE A 230 -9.87 13.24 3.62
CA ILE A 230 -9.55 14.55 4.21
C ILE A 230 -10.24 14.74 5.58
N LYS A 231 -11.50 14.30 5.75
CA LYS A 231 -12.21 14.42 7.01
C LYS A 231 -11.65 13.52 8.12
N GLU A 232 -11.18 12.32 7.79
CA GLU A 232 -10.56 11.42 8.76
C GLU A 232 -9.14 11.86 9.13
N ASP A 233 -8.35 12.33 8.19
CA ASP A 233 -7.05 12.94 8.47
C ASP A 233 -7.19 14.15 9.42
N GLN A 234 -8.19 14.99 9.21
CA GLN A 234 -8.51 16.11 10.11
C GLN A 234 -9.02 15.71 11.52
N LYS A 235 -9.60 14.52 11.66
CA LYS A 235 -10.01 13.98 12.98
C LYS A 235 -8.84 13.38 13.75
N ASN A 236 -7.89 12.78 13.03
CA ASN A 236 -6.74 12.09 13.64
C ASN A 236 -5.58 13.04 13.96
N ASP A 237 -5.42 14.13 13.20
CA ASP A 237 -4.42 15.18 13.44
C ASP A 237 -5.13 16.43 13.97
N GLY A 238 -5.30 16.58 15.23
CA GLY A 238 -5.80 17.84 15.76
C GLY A 238 -5.13 19.08 15.11
N LYS A 239 -5.70 19.56 13.98
CA LYS A 239 -5.35 20.74 13.19
C LYS A 239 -4.09 20.65 12.30
N LEU A 240 -4.24 20.08 11.10
CA LEU A 240 -3.44 20.56 9.97
C LEU A 240 -4.30 21.55 9.16
N SER A 241 -4.29 22.81 9.59
CA SER A 241 -4.81 23.91 8.76
C SER A 241 -3.86 24.15 7.56
N LYS A 242 -4.36 24.78 6.47
CA LYS A 242 -3.48 25.19 5.35
C LYS A 242 -2.28 26.03 5.83
N GLU A 243 -2.44 26.75 6.93
CA GLU A 243 -1.40 27.54 7.59
C GLU A 243 -0.31 26.61 8.19
N ARG A 244 -0.68 25.54 8.84
CA ARG A 244 0.28 24.58 9.43
C ARG A 244 1.05 23.81 8.37
N ILE A 245 0.41 23.48 7.25
CA ILE A 245 1.11 22.89 6.08
C ILE A 245 2.14 23.87 5.52
N LYS A 246 1.82 25.15 5.41
CA LYS A 246 2.78 26.19 5.01
C LYS A 246 3.93 26.34 6.01
N GLU A 247 3.66 26.32 7.30
CA GLU A 247 4.71 26.39 8.34
C GLU A 247 5.68 25.20 8.23
N ILE A 248 5.16 23.97 8.14
CA ILE A 248 5.99 22.75 7.98
C ILE A 248 6.81 22.83 6.68
N PHE A 249 6.22 23.31 5.59
CA PHE A 249 6.94 23.49 4.32
C PHE A 249 8.06 24.53 4.45
N ASN A 250 7.80 25.65 5.14
CA ASN A 250 8.79 26.69 5.38
C ASN A 250 9.90 26.23 6.35
N GLU A 251 9.56 25.46 7.40
CA GLU A 251 10.52 24.86 8.31
C GLU A 251 11.46 23.90 7.55
N ALA A 252 10.90 23.01 6.70
CA ALA A 252 11.67 22.08 5.88
C ALA A 252 12.58 22.78 4.86
N ILE A 253 12.11 23.87 4.22
CA ILE A 253 12.93 24.69 3.31
C ILE A 253 14.06 25.36 4.08
N THR A 254 13.80 25.84 5.31
CA THR A 254 14.80 26.50 6.14
C THR A 254 15.89 25.54 6.59
N GLU A 255 15.50 24.32 7.04
CA GLU A 255 16.44 23.27 7.37
C GLU A 255 17.29 22.81 6.18
N PHE A 256 16.69 22.72 4.99
CA PHE A 256 17.43 22.38 3.78
C PHE A 256 18.46 23.47 3.42
N ALA A 257 18.05 24.73 3.46
CA ALA A 257 18.96 25.86 3.20
C ALA A 257 20.11 25.89 4.20
N GLN A 258 19.85 25.56 5.48
CA GLN A 258 20.88 25.49 6.51
C GLN A 258 21.88 24.36 6.24
N ARG A 259 21.41 23.17 5.87
CA ARG A 259 22.26 22.02 5.51
C ARG A 259 23.12 22.28 4.28
N GLU A 260 22.58 22.93 3.25
CA GLU A 260 23.35 23.29 2.07
C GLU A 260 24.41 24.34 2.38
N LYS A 261 24.14 25.26 3.31
CA LYS A 261 25.12 26.22 3.80
C LYS A 261 26.24 25.54 4.58
N GLU A 262 25.93 24.65 5.50
CA GLU A 262 26.91 23.84 6.25
C GLU A 262 27.79 23.00 5.33
N LYS A 263 27.17 22.39 4.31
CA LYS A 263 27.89 21.62 3.27
C LYS A 263 28.86 22.48 2.46
N ALA A 264 28.42 23.69 2.08
CA ALA A 264 29.27 24.67 1.39
C ALA A 264 30.46 25.12 2.25
N GLU A 265 30.23 25.37 3.54
CA GLU A 265 31.28 25.73 4.50
C GLU A 265 32.29 24.58 4.69
N ILE A 266 31.84 23.32 4.75
CA ILE A 266 32.72 22.15 4.81
C ILE A 266 33.55 22.04 3.52
N LEU A 267 32.96 22.19 2.35
CA LEU A 267 33.67 22.14 1.06
C LEU A 267 34.73 23.26 0.99
N GLN A 268 34.38 24.47 1.39
CA GLN A 268 35.33 25.59 1.42
C GLN A 268 36.49 25.36 2.41
N SER A 269 36.24 24.70 3.53
CA SER A 269 37.28 24.32 4.49
C SER A 269 38.23 23.25 3.95
N LEU A 270 37.68 22.30 3.16
CA LEU A 270 38.49 21.26 2.51
C LEU A 270 39.38 21.82 1.40
N ASP A 271 38.89 22.77 0.60
CA ASP A 271 39.69 23.46 -0.41
C ASP A 271 40.87 24.22 0.20
N GLN A 272 40.65 24.91 1.33
CA GLN A 272 41.73 25.60 2.07
C GLN A 272 42.79 24.62 2.67
N TYR A 273 42.38 23.38 2.93
CA TYR A 273 43.30 22.35 3.41
C TYR A 273 44.13 21.76 2.26
N GLY A 274 43.54 21.72 1.04
CA GLY A 274 44.24 21.23 -0.20
C GLY A 274 45.28 22.21 -0.72
N GLU A 275 45.11 23.51 -0.54
CA GLU A 275 46.07 24.54 -0.98
C GLU A 275 47.32 24.72 -0.04
N ARG A 276 47.33 24.07 1.14
CA ARG A 276 48.44 24.14 2.11
C ARG A 276 49.46 22.97 1.98
N LYS A 277 49.37 22.18 0.94
CA LYS A 277 50.34 21.12 0.58
C LYS A 277 51.03 21.43 -0.75
#